data_b9aa14d7186398c81188815512ff9a61
#
_entry.id   b9aa14d7186398c81188815512ff9a61
#
_cell.length_a   1.000
_cell.length_b   1.000
_cell.length_c   1.000
_cell.angle_alpha   90.00
_cell.angle_beta   90.00
_cell.angle_gamma   90.00
#
_symmetry.space_group_name_H-M   'P 1'
#
loop_
_entity.id
_entity.type
_entity.pdbx_description
1 polymer ?
#
loop_
_entity_poly.entity_id
_entity_poly.type
_entity_poly.pdbx_seq_one_letter_code
_entity_poly.pdbx_strand_id
1 'polypeptide(L)' 'MSKKILIVDDSALMRRVMCDIINSDGTFQVTDTCCDGLEAYEKLKTTRYDGVVLDVNMPRMDGLQ' A
#
# COMPACT_ATOMS: atom_id res chain seq x y z
N MET A 1 -4.07 -16.09 -11.84
CA MET A 1 -4.23 -14.68 -11.81
C MET A 1 -3.79 -14.12 -10.50
N SER A 2 -3.12 -12.98 -10.56
CA SER A 2 -2.60 -12.37 -9.36
C SER A 2 -3.63 -11.49 -8.69
N LYS A 3 -3.57 -11.40 -7.37
CA LYS A 3 -4.42 -10.50 -6.63
C LYS A 3 -3.77 -9.15 -6.58
N LYS A 4 -4.57 -8.10 -6.77
CA LYS A 4 -4.05 -6.74 -6.86
C LYS A 4 -3.93 -6.12 -5.47
N ILE A 5 -2.76 -5.61 -5.18
CA ILE A 5 -2.46 -5.07 -3.85
C ILE A 5 -2.06 -3.60 -3.96
N LEU A 6 -2.58 -2.79 -3.05
CA LEU A 6 -2.20 -1.40 -2.92
C LEU A 6 -1.35 -1.29 -1.64
N ILE A 7 -0.18 -0.67 -1.73
CA ILE A 7 0.66 -0.46 -0.56
C ILE A 7 0.63 1.00 -0.17
N VAL A 8 0.41 1.28 1.11
CA VAL A 8 0.37 2.63 1.65
C VAL A 8 1.42 2.76 2.73
N ASP A 9 2.46 3.54 2.48
CA ASP A 9 3.56 3.71 3.43
C ASP A 9 4.26 5.03 3.09
N ASP A 10 4.55 5.84 4.08
CA ASP A 10 5.18 7.12 3.83
C ASP A 10 6.68 7.03 3.55
N SER A 11 7.27 5.86 3.70
CA SER A 11 8.68 5.65 3.41
C SER A 11 8.86 5.04 2.03
N ALA A 12 9.56 5.73 1.15
CA ALA A 12 9.80 5.23 -0.19
C ALA A 12 10.60 3.92 -0.15
N LEU A 13 11.53 3.82 0.78
CA LEU A 13 12.34 2.62 0.91
C LEU A 13 11.47 1.43 1.31
N MET A 14 10.60 1.62 2.28
CA MET A 14 9.74 0.54 2.72
C MET A 14 8.73 0.13 1.64
N ARG A 15 8.24 1.10 0.87
CA ARG A 15 7.33 0.76 -0.23
C ARG A 15 8.05 -0.16 -1.21
N ARG A 16 9.32 0.13 -1.50
CA ARG A 16 10.07 -0.68 -2.43
C ARG A 16 10.32 -2.08 -1.89
N VAL A 17 10.68 -2.17 -0.62
CA VAL A 17 10.94 -3.46 0.02
C VAL A 17 9.66 -4.31 0.01
N MET A 18 8.53 -3.70 0.36
CA MET A 18 7.28 -4.43 0.39
C MET A 18 6.86 -4.87 -1.01
N CYS A 19 7.09 -4.02 -2.02
CA CYS A 19 6.78 -4.40 -3.38
C CYS A 19 7.59 -5.62 -3.80
N ASP A 20 8.87 -5.64 -3.47
CA ASP A 20 9.72 -6.75 -3.84
C ASP A 20 9.28 -8.03 -3.17
N ILE A 21 8.95 -7.96 -1.90
CA ILE A 21 8.51 -9.13 -1.16
C ILE A 21 7.21 -9.67 -1.71
N ILE A 22 6.24 -8.79 -1.90
CA ILE A 22 4.92 -9.22 -2.34
C ILE A 22 4.95 -9.72 -3.78
N ASN A 23 5.70 -9.03 -4.65
CA ASN A 23 5.76 -9.43 -6.03
C ASN A 23 6.54 -10.73 -6.24
N SER A 24 7.35 -11.12 -5.28
CA SER A 24 8.10 -12.37 -5.43
C SER A 24 7.20 -13.59 -5.26
N ASP A 25 6.02 -13.39 -4.65
CA ASP A 25 5.05 -14.47 -4.50
C ASP A 25 4.09 -14.36 -5.68
N GLY A 26 4.03 -15.26 -6.56
CA GLY A 26 3.19 -15.17 -7.73
C GLY A 26 1.70 -15.01 -7.47
N THR A 27 1.26 -15.16 -6.24
CA THR A 27 -0.15 -15.03 -5.90
C THR A 27 -0.59 -13.57 -5.85
N PHE A 28 0.32 -12.66 -5.48
CA PHE A 28 -0.01 -11.25 -5.33
C PHE A 28 0.81 -10.38 -6.26
N GLN A 29 0.25 -9.24 -6.60
CA GLN A 29 0.96 -8.29 -7.42
C GLN A 29 0.67 -6.89 -6.90
N VAL A 30 1.71 -6.12 -6.62
CA VAL A 30 1.54 -4.74 -6.20
C VAL A 30 1.20 -3.91 -7.43
N THR A 31 -0.01 -3.40 -7.48
CA THR A 31 -0.47 -2.65 -8.63
C THR A 31 -0.17 -1.16 -8.47
N ASP A 32 -0.29 -0.66 -7.27
CA ASP A 32 -0.04 0.75 -6.99
C ASP A 32 0.55 0.92 -5.61
N THR A 33 1.18 2.06 -5.39
CA THR A 33 1.68 2.42 -4.06
C THR A 33 1.32 3.88 -3.81
N CYS A 34 1.18 4.25 -2.56
CA CYS A 34 0.95 5.64 -2.20
C CYS A 34 1.61 5.93 -0.86
N CYS A 35 1.76 7.20 -0.57
CA CYS A 35 2.53 7.60 0.59
C CYS A 35 1.70 8.01 1.80
N ASP A 36 0.41 8.16 1.67
CA ASP A 36 -0.42 8.46 2.83
C ASP A 36 -1.85 8.00 2.62
N GLY A 37 -2.64 8.13 3.66
CA GLY A 37 -4.01 7.63 3.63
C GLY A 37 -4.93 8.38 2.70
N LEU A 38 -4.68 9.67 2.50
CA LEU A 38 -5.52 10.45 1.62
C LEU A 38 -5.32 10.00 0.19
N GLU A 39 -4.08 9.78 -0.21
CA GLU A 39 -3.80 9.31 -1.54
C GLU A 39 -4.38 7.92 -1.76
N ALA A 40 -4.33 7.08 -0.72
CA ALA A 40 -4.91 5.75 -0.79
C ALA A 40 -6.41 5.83 -0.99
N TYR A 41 -7.06 6.72 -0.27
CA TYR A 41 -8.50 6.88 -0.36
C TYR A 41 -8.88 7.28 -1.78
N GLU A 42 -8.12 8.20 -2.39
CA GLU A 42 -8.42 8.62 -3.75
C GLU A 42 -8.25 7.47 -4.74
N LYS A 43 -7.23 6.66 -4.56
CA LYS A 43 -7.03 5.53 -5.44
C LYS A 43 -8.12 4.49 -5.28
N LEU A 44 -8.56 4.27 -4.07
CA LEU A 44 -9.61 3.28 -3.82
C LEU A 44 -10.96 3.68 -4.41
N LYS A 45 -11.15 4.96 -4.66
CA LYS A 45 -12.40 5.42 -5.25
C LYS A 45 -12.47 5.08 -6.74
N THR A 46 -11.33 4.94 -7.39
CA THR A 46 -11.32 4.74 -8.83
C THR A 46 -10.77 3.39 -9.27
N THR A 47 -10.14 2.68 -8.37
CA THR A 47 -9.50 1.41 -8.71
C THR A 47 -9.87 0.35 -7.68
N ARG A 48 -10.11 -0.85 -8.15
CA ARG A 48 -10.45 -1.94 -7.26
C ARG A 48 -9.20 -2.76 -6.95
N TYR A 49 -8.94 -2.97 -5.66
CA TYR A 49 -7.83 -3.79 -5.22
C TYR A 49 -8.36 -4.96 -4.41
N ASP A 50 -7.60 -6.05 -4.39
CA ASP A 50 -7.98 -7.22 -3.59
C ASP A 50 -7.51 -7.07 -2.15
N GLY A 51 -6.50 -6.26 -1.94
CA GLY A 51 -6.01 -6.01 -0.58
C GLY A 51 -5.25 -4.72 -0.49
N VAL A 52 -5.12 -4.20 0.71
CA VAL A 52 -4.39 -2.97 0.99
C VAL A 52 -3.45 -3.23 2.16
N VAL A 53 -2.18 -2.88 1.99
CA VAL A 53 -1.20 -3.01 3.06
C VAL A 53 -0.94 -1.62 3.61
N LEU A 54 -1.25 -1.40 4.88
CA LEU A 54 -1.06 -0.12 5.51
C LEU A 54 0.04 -0.17 6.53
N ASP A 55 0.91 0.85 6.51
CA ASP A 55 1.94 0.97 7.53
C ASP A 55 1.32 1.61 8.77
N VAL A 56 1.25 0.86 9.84
CA VAL A 56 0.62 1.32 11.06
C VAL A 56 1.45 2.33 11.80
N ASN A 57 2.67 2.55 11.38
CA ASN A 57 3.52 3.51 12.06
C ASN A 57 3.56 4.86 11.38
N MET A 58 2.60 5.17 10.54
CA MET A 58 2.59 6.45 9.89
C MET A 58 2.39 7.57 10.91
N PRO A 59 3.27 8.53 10.95
CA PRO A 59 3.25 9.54 11.98
C PRO A 59 1.98 10.36 12.04
N ARG A 60 1.33 10.56 10.91
CA ARG A 60 0.21 11.38 10.96
C ARG A 60 -0.93 10.81 11.62
N MET A 61 -0.97 9.56 11.81
CA MET A 61 -2.05 8.93 12.48
C MET A 61 -1.96 9.13 13.96
N ASP A 62 -0.84 9.63 14.40
CA ASP A 62 -0.69 9.77 15.79
C ASP A 62 -1.38 10.91 16.35
N GLY A 63 -1.91 11.70 15.53
CA GLY A 63 -2.60 12.79 16.04
C GLY A 63 -3.57 12.43 17.04
N LEU A 64 -3.88 11.19 17.12
CA LEU A 64 -4.79 10.81 18.01
C LEU A 64 -4.29 10.56 19.29
N GLN A 65 -3.10 10.43 19.47
CA GLN A 65 -2.68 10.13 20.74
C GLN A 65 -2.52 11.11 21.59
#